data_67926a33c76e0ffcd15187dbe4df4da9
#
_entry.id   67926a33c76e0ffcd15187dbe4df4da9
#
_cell.length_a   1.000
_cell.length_b   1.000
_cell.length_c   1.000
_cell.angle_alpha   90.00
_cell.angle_beta   90.00
_cell.angle_gamma   90.00
#
_symmetry.space_group_name_H-M   'P 1'
#
loop_
_entity.id
_entity.type
_entity.pdbx_description
1 polymer ?
#
loop_
_entity_poly.entity_id
_entity_poly.type
_entity_poly.pdbx_seq_one_letter_code
_entity_poly.pdbx_strand_id
1 'polypeptide(L)'
;MTASGGAIPSPATTLASGRNIPWLLDRRAAERADHDFLVWEPPDGPGGRWTYAGFRAVVREVAAGLRRRGIGPGDTLVLHLENCPEFLLAWFACTYIGAVPVCTNTRSAGAELQYFGEHSGAVAAITQPKFASMVGSVLPDLRWIAVTDTDTGTVAAELPGSGETFDSLRADDADVTPAAVGPYEAVWIQYTSGTTSRPKAVVLTHANALWTGKVCAAHEGLTPDDVHLVHLPLFHINALAYSTLSTLWMGATAVLMPGFSASRFWAVALRNRCPWTSMIPFTVRALWSRDVPPDHASDTGGTASARRSTTSTSACGRSAGTA
;
A
#
# COMPACT_ATOMS: atom_id res chain seq x y z
N MET A 1 24.07 -44.96 13.36
CA MET A 1 23.85 -43.58 13.82
C MET A 1 23.57 -42.72 12.60
N THR A 2 22.33 -42.55 12.20
CA THR A 2 21.90 -41.68 11.11
C THR A 2 21.68 -40.28 11.67
N ALA A 3 22.56 -39.34 11.37
CA ALA A 3 22.38 -37.95 11.69
C ALA A 3 21.17 -37.40 10.91
N SER A 4 20.09 -37.10 11.62
CA SER A 4 18.98 -36.34 11.07
C SER A 4 19.48 -34.93 10.77
N GLY A 5 19.82 -34.66 9.52
CA GLY A 5 20.13 -33.33 9.03
C GLY A 5 18.89 -32.43 9.14
N GLY A 6 18.72 -31.78 10.29
CA GLY A 6 17.72 -30.72 10.44
C GLY A 6 18.06 -29.61 9.46
N ALA A 7 17.15 -29.33 8.50
CA ALA A 7 17.29 -28.22 7.58
C ALA A 7 17.48 -26.93 8.38
N ILE A 8 18.56 -26.19 8.11
CA ILE A 8 18.78 -24.88 8.72
C ILE A 8 17.60 -23.99 8.28
N PRO A 9 16.78 -23.44 9.20
CA PRO A 9 15.68 -22.57 8.81
C PRO A 9 16.22 -21.38 8.02
N SER A 10 15.61 -21.07 6.89
CA SER A 10 16.00 -19.87 6.14
C SER A 10 15.78 -18.63 7.03
N PRO A 11 16.56 -17.56 6.87
CA PRO A 11 16.35 -16.31 7.61
C PRO A 11 14.92 -15.76 7.48
N ALA A 12 14.27 -15.99 6.34
CA ALA A 12 12.87 -15.65 6.11
C ALA A 12 11.93 -16.47 7.01
N THR A 13 12.18 -17.76 7.17
CA THR A 13 11.37 -18.65 8.03
C THR A 13 11.43 -18.22 9.50
N THR A 14 12.63 -17.82 9.98
CA THR A 14 12.83 -17.37 11.35
C THR A 14 12.15 -16.02 11.60
N LEU A 15 12.19 -15.11 10.62
CA LEU A 15 11.54 -13.80 10.73
C LEU A 15 10.02 -13.90 10.82
N ALA A 16 9.44 -14.79 10.02
CA ALA A 16 8.00 -14.93 9.87
C ALA A 16 7.35 -15.86 10.92
N SER A 17 8.12 -16.52 11.79
CA SER A 17 7.58 -17.46 12.77
C SER A 17 6.52 -16.83 13.66
N GLY A 18 5.26 -17.22 13.48
CA GLY A 18 4.11 -16.71 14.22
C GLY A 18 3.78 -15.23 14.00
N ARG A 19 4.32 -14.60 12.97
CA ARG A 19 4.15 -13.17 12.68
C ARG A 19 3.44 -12.95 11.36
N ASN A 20 2.61 -11.91 11.33
CA ASN A 20 1.85 -11.48 10.17
C ASN A 20 1.78 -9.94 10.10
N ILE A 21 1.08 -9.39 9.13
CA ILE A 21 0.95 -7.92 8.99
C ILE A 21 0.18 -7.29 10.15
N PRO A 22 -0.95 -7.85 10.64
CA PRO A 22 -1.60 -7.37 11.85
C PRO A 22 -0.66 -7.28 13.06
N TRP A 23 0.17 -8.30 13.29
CA TRP A 23 1.18 -8.28 14.34
C TRP A 23 2.13 -7.07 14.21
N LEU A 24 2.58 -6.75 12.99
CA LEU A 24 3.49 -5.61 12.79
C LEU A 24 2.79 -4.29 13.09
N LEU A 25 1.55 -4.11 12.63
CA LEU A 25 0.76 -2.90 12.89
C LEU A 25 0.49 -2.73 14.40
N ASP A 26 0.04 -3.79 15.07
CA ASP A 26 -0.23 -3.77 16.51
C ASP A 26 1.01 -3.44 17.32
N ARG A 27 2.13 -4.04 16.94
CA ARG A 27 3.43 -3.78 17.57
C ARG A 27 3.84 -2.31 17.42
N ARG A 28 3.74 -1.74 16.22
CA ARG A 28 4.11 -0.33 16.00
C ARG A 28 3.15 0.64 16.69
N ALA A 29 1.88 0.33 16.72
CA ALA A 29 0.92 1.11 17.49
C ALA A 29 1.19 1.09 19.00
N ALA A 30 1.73 0.00 19.53
CA ALA A 30 2.15 -0.08 20.93
C ALA A 30 3.48 0.64 21.20
N GLU A 31 4.47 0.53 20.30
CA GLU A 31 5.81 1.10 20.48
C GLU A 31 5.87 2.60 20.18
N ARG A 32 5.03 3.11 19.27
CA ARG A 32 5.05 4.49 18.73
C ARG A 32 3.64 5.08 18.60
N ALA A 33 2.81 4.92 19.61
CA ALA A 33 1.39 5.26 19.59
C ALA A 33 1.09 6.66 19.02
N ASP A 34 1.80 7.67 19.46
CA ASP A 34 1.59 9.08 19.14
C ASP A 34 2.40 9.58 17.95
N HIS A 35 3.25 8.72 17.35
CA HIS A 35 4.03 9.08 16.17
C HIS A 35 3.17 8.97 14.91
N ASP A 36 3.31 9.92 13.98
CA ASP A 36 2.59 9.89 12.71
C ASP A 36 3.04 8.68 11.87
N PHE A 37 2.10 7.80 11.52
CA PHE A 37 2.32 6.75 10.53
C PHE A 37 2.01 7.25 9.13
N LEU A 38 0.84 7.90 8.95
CA LEU A 38 0.35 8.32 7.64
C LEU A 38 0.03 9.81 7.65
N VAL A 39 0.58 10.52 6.67
CA VAL A 39 0.24 11.90 6.35
C VAL A 39 -0.33 11.93 4.94
N TRP A 40 -1.54 12.45 4.76
CA TRP A 40 -2.20 12.58 3.47
C TRP A 40 -2.04 13.99 2.91
N GLU A 41 -1.56 14.09 1.67
CA GLU A 41 -1.30 15.32 0.96
C GLU A 41 -2.13 15.41 -0.33
N PRO A 42 -3.45 15.72 -0.23
CA PRO A 42 -4.31 15.85 -1.39
C PRO A 42 -3.90 17.04 -2.27
N PRO A 43 -4.34 17.12 -3.54
CA PRO A 43 -4.12 18.29 -4.38
C PRO A 43 -4.88 19.50 -3.85
N ASP A 44 -6.09 19.29 -3.39
CA ASP A 44 -7.02 20.29 -2.87
C ASP A 44 -7.67 19.78 -1.59
N GLY A 45 -8.18 20.70 -0.78
CA GLY A 45 -8.85 20.36 0.46
C GLY A 45 -7.92 20.06 1.63
N PRO A 46 -8.47 19.65 2.77
CA PRO A 46 -7.71 19.36 3.96
C PRO A 46 -6.94 18.06 3.80
N GLY A 47 -5.66 18.09 4.19
CA GLY A 47 -4.89 16.87 4.40
C GLY A 47 -5.35 16.11 5.63
N GLY A 48 -4.73 14.97 5.89
CA GLY A 48 -5.01 14.14 7.06
C GLY A 48 -3.73 13.64 7.71
N ARG A 49 -3.81 13.37 9.01
CA ARG A 49 -2.72 12.75 9.77
C ARG A 49 -3.29 11.66 10.66
N TRP A 50 -2.63 10.53 10.67
CA TRP A 50 -2.95 9.40 11.55
C TRP A 50 -1.67 8.98 12.27
N THR A 51 -1.72 9.05 13.59
CA THR A 51 -0.68 8.40 14.40
C THR A 51 -0.79 6.88 14.24
N TYR A 52 0.22 6.14 14.67
CA TYR A 52 0.16 4.66 14.65
C TYR A 52 -1.06 4.13 15.41
N ALA A 53 -1.34 4.68 16.60
CA ALA A 53 -2.52 4.29 17.37
C ALA A 53 -3.82 4.68 16.67
N GLY A 54 -3.91 5.90 16.14
CA GLY A 54 -5.08 6.39 15.42
C GLY A 54 -5.35 5.62 14.13
N PHE A 55 -4.31 5.34 13.34
CA PHE A 55 -4.43 4.52 12.13
C PHE A 55 -4.94 3.10 12.45
N ARG A 56 -4.31 2.46 13.45
CA ARG A 56 -4.74 1.14 13.91
C ARG A 56 -6.19 1.12 14.38
N ALA A 57 -6.63 2.15 15.10
CA ALA A 57 -8.03 2.24 15.57
C ALA A 57 -9.00 2.24 14.38
N VAL A 58 -8.77 3.09 13.37
CA VAL A 58 -9.61 3.12 12.17
C VAL A 58 -9.55 1.81 11.40
N VAL A 59 -8.37 1.18 11.27
CA VAL A 59 -8.23 -0.15 10.64
C VAL A 59 -9.12 -1.17 11.34
N ARG A 60 -9.19 -1.18 12.68
CA ARG A 60 -10.04 -2.10 13.44
C ARG A 60 -11.54 -1.81 13.25
N GLU A 61 -11.92 -0.54 13.22
CA GLU A 61 -13.31 -0.15 12.92
C GLU A 61 -13.76 -0.64 11.54
N VAL A 62 -12.92 -0.44 10.51
CA VAL A 62 -13.19 -0.94 9.15
C VAL A 62 -13.20 -2.48 9.13
N ALA A 63 -12.27 -3.14 9.81
CA ALA A 63 -12.23 -4.59 9.95
C ALA A 63 -13.51 -5.15 10.61
N ALA A 64 -14.04 -4.47 11.63
CA ALA A 64 -15.32 -4.79 12.26
C ALA A 64 -16.47 -4.69 11.27
N GLY A 65 -16.51 -3.61 10.49
CA GLY A 65 -17.54 -3.40 9.46
C GLY A 65 -17.49 -4.44 8.34
N LEU A 66 -16.29 -4.84 7.91
CA LEU A 66 -16.11 -5.92 6.95
C LEU A 66 -16.66 -7.26 7.50
N ARG A 67 -16.34 -7.61 8.74
CA ARG A 67 -16.88 -8.82 9.39
C ARG A 67 -18.40 -8.79 9.50
N ARG A 68 -18.99 -7.66 9.86
CA ARG A 68 -20.47 -7.52 9.94
C ARG A 68 -21.12 -7.70 8.55
N ARG A 69 -20.41 -7.45 7.47
CA ARG A 69 -20.86 -7.70 6.08
C ARG A 69 -20.53 -9.10 5.57
N GLY A 70 -20.13 -10.00 6.45
CA GLY A 70 -19.86 -11.39 6.14
C GLY A 70 -18.52 -11.63 5.43
N ILE A 71 -17.57 -10.70 5.56
CA ILE A 71 -16.20 -10.91 5.05
C ILE A 71 -15.37 -11.59 6.14
N GLY A 72 -14.67 -12.65 5.76
CA GLY A 72 -13.85 -13.45 6.66
C GLY A 72 -12.54 -13.93 6.05
N PRO A 73 -11.82 -14.79 6.75
CA PRO A 73 -10.56 -15.34 6.28
C PRO A 73 -10.71 -16.04 4.91
N GLY A 74 -9.83 -15.70 3.98
CA GLY A 74 -9.81 -16.26 2.63
C GLY A 74 -10.73 -15.56 1.63
N ASP A 75 -11.71 -14.76 2.06
CA ASP A 75 -12.49 -13.94 1.13
C ASP A 75 -11.60 -12.93 0.42
N THR A 76 -11.86 -12.68 -0.86
CA THR A 76 -11.12 -11.70 -1.65
C THR A 76 -11.96 -10.46 -1.93
N LEU A 77 -11.34 -9.28 -1.84
CA LEU A 77 -11.97 -7.99 -2.11
C LEU A 77 -11.17 -7.20 -3.14
N VAL A 78 -11.84 -6.71 -4.18
CA VAL A 78 -11.21 -5.79 -5.13
C VAL A 78 -11.02 -4.42 -4.49
N LEU A 79 -9.78 -3.94 -4.49
CA LEU A 79 -9.43 -2.56 -4.20
C LEU A 79 -9.09 -1.86 -5.53
N HIS A 80 -10.08 -1.13 -6.08
CA HIS A 80 -9.92 -0.38 -7.32
C HIS A 80 -9.87 1.12 -7.01
N LEU A 81 -8.73 1.54 -6.47
CA LEU A 81 -8.50 2.85 -5.87
C LEU A 81 -7.18 3.44 -6.37
N GLU A 82 -7.16 4.72 -6.68
CA GLU A 82 -5.92 5.49 -6.71
C GLU A 82 -5.41 5.69 -5.27
N ASN A 83 -4.25 6.32 -5.14
CA ASN A 83 -3.71 6.59 -3.80
C ASN A 83 -4.66 7.47 -3.00
N CYS A 84 -5.11 6.95 -1.89
CA CYS A 84 -5.91 7.63 -0.87
C CYS A 84 -5.70 6.92 0.48
N PRO A 85 -6.03 7.55 1.61
CA PRO A 85 -5.95 6.90 2.92
C PRO A 85 -6.79 5.63 3.00
N GLU A 86 -7.96 5.64 2.39
CA GLU A 86 -8.92 4.52 2.36
C GLU A 86 -8.34 3.27 1.71
N PHE A 87 -7.43 3.42 0.73
CA PHE A 87 -6.71 2.27 0.17
C PHE A 87 -5.93 1.53 1.27
N LEU A 88 -5.15 2.24 2.06
CA LEU A 88 -4.35 1.64 3.13
C LEU A 88 -5.24 1.13 4.26
N LEU A 89 -6.24 1.89 4.67
CA LEU A 89 -7.21 1.49 5.70
C LEU A 89 -7.91 0.18 5.31
N ALA A 90 -8.41 0.08 4.07
CA ALA A 90 -9.05 -1.13 3.55
C ALA A 90 -8.08 -2.30 3.45
N TRP A 91 -6.87 -2.05 2.92
CA TRP A 91 -5.84 -3.08 2.79
C TRP A 91 -5.47 -3.69 4.15
N PHE A 92 -5.20 -2.83 5.13
CA PHE A 92 -4.88 -3.30 6.49
C PHE A 92 -6.08 -3.96 7.18
N ALA A 93 -7.30 -3.44 6.98
CA ALA A 93 -8.51 -4.03 7.56
C ALA A 93 -8.77 -5.44 7.01
N CYS A 94 -8.62 -5.65 5.69
CA CYS A 94 -8.68 -6.97 5.08
C CYS A 94 -7.66 -7.92 5.72
N THR A 95 -6.39 -7.51 5.78
CA THR A 95 -5.33 -8.34 6.36
C THR A 95 -5.58 -8.63 7.84
N TYR A 96 -6.21 -7.71 8.57
CA TYR A 96 -6.52 -7.85 9.99
C TYR A 96 -7.54 -8.96 10.26
N ILE A 97 -8.49 -9.17 9.35
CA ILE A 97 -9.49 -10.24 9.45
C ILE A 97 -9.14 -11.50 8.64
N GLY A 98 -7.97 -11.53 8.00
CA GLY A 98 -7.53 -12.65 7.15
C GLY A 98 -8.16 -12.69 5.76
N ALA A 99 -8.85 -11.64 5.35
CA ALA A 99 -9.31 -11.46 3.99
C ALA A 99 -8.16 -10.98 3.09
N VAL A 100 -8.28 -11.19 1.78
CA VAL A 100 -7.21 -10.96 0.81
C VAL A 100 -7.59 -9.84 -0.15
N PRO A 101 -7.04 -8.62 -0.01
CA PRO A 101 -7.27 -7.54 -0.95
C PRO A 101 -6.64 -7.85 -2.31
N VAL A 102 -7.39 -7.58 -3.37
CA VAL A 102 -6.98 -7.68 -4.78
C VAL A 102 -6.72 -6.27 -5.28
N CYS A 103 -5.45 -5.87 -5.26
CA CYS A 103 -5.05 -4.51 -5.66
C CYS A 103 -5.01 -4.41 -7.19
N THR A 104 -5.92 -3.64 -7.78
CA THR A 104 -6.08 -3.55 -9.22
C THR A 104 -5.61 -2.21 -9.77
N ASN A 105 -5.06 -2.24 -10.98
CA ASN A 105 -4.61 -1.02 -11.67
C ASN A 105 -5.83 -0.20 -12.12
N THR A 106 -5.93 1.03 -11.64
CA THR A 106 -7.05 1.94 -11.96
C THR A 106 -7.07 2.40 -13.43
N ARG A 107 -6.01 2.11 -14.20
CA ARG A 107 -5.97 2.35 -15.64
C ARG A 107 -6.42 1.14 -16.47
N SER A 108 -6.75 0.02 -15.84
CA SER A 108 -7.26 -1.16 -16.52
C SER A 108 -8.60 -0.89 -17.16
N ALA A 109 -8.79 -1.42 -18.37
CA ALA A 109 -10.09 -1.41 -19.02
C ALA A 109 -11.09 -2.31 -18.27
N GLY A 110 -12.39 -2.07 -18.46
CA GLY A 110 -13.45 -2.84 -17.79
C GLY A 110 -13.30 -4.36 -17.95
N ALA A 111 -12.93 -4.84 -19.14
CA ALA A 111 -12.71 -6.27 -19.38
C ALA A 111 -11.54 -6.86 -18.58
N GLU A 112 -10.49 -6.08 -18.30
CA GLU A 112 -9.41 -6.53 -17.43
C GLU A 112 -9.86 -6.56 -15.96
N LEU A 113 -10.60 -5.55 -15.52
CA LEU A 113 -11.13 -5.50 -14.16
C LEU A 113 -12.14 -6.64 -13.93
N GLN A 114 -13.00 -6.94 -14.90
CA GLN A 114 -13.88 -8.11 -14.86
C GLN A 114 -13.06 -9.39 -14.66
N TYR A 115 -12.03 -9.56 -15.48
CA TYR A 115 -11.15 -10.73 -15.35
C TYR A 115 -10.50 -10.80 -13.96
N PHE A 116 -10.03 -9.68 -13.40
CA PHE A 116 -9.39 -9.68 -12.08
C PHE A 116 -10.38 -10.09 -10.97
N GLY A 117 -11.60 -9.56 -11.00
CA GLY A 117 -12.63 -9.89 -10.02
C GLY A 117 -13.08 -11.34 -10.11
N GLU A 118 -13.40 -11.82 -11.31
CA GLU A 118 -13.83 -13.21 -11.54
C GLU A 118 -12.71 -14.21 -11.21
N HIS A 119 -11.50 -13.98 -11.72
CA HIS A 119 -10.37 -14.88 -11.53
C HIS A 119 -9.91 -14.97 -10.06
N SER A 120 -10.03 -13.88 -9.32
CA SER A 120 -9.71 -13.87 -7.88
C SER A 120 -10.86 -14.37 -7.01
N GLY A 121 -12.06 -14.53 -7.56
CA GLY A 121 -13.27 -14.88 -6.80
C GLY A 121 -13.70 -13.76 -5.85
N ALA A 122 -13.53 -12.51 -6.27
CA ALA A 122 -13.85 -11.36 -5.42
C ALA A 122 -15.33 -11.33 -5.03
N VAL A 123 -15.60 -11.16 -3.75
CA VAL A 123 -16.96 -11.14 -3.19
C VAL A 123 -17.50 -9.74 -2.94
N ALA A 124 -16.61 -8.74 -2.89
CA ALA A 124 -16.94 -7.33 -2.66
C ALA A 124 -15.87 -6.43 -3.29
N ALA A 125 -16.15 -5.13 -3.39
CA ALA A 125 -15.18 -4.15 -3.87
C ALA A 125 -15.23 -2.87 -3.03
N ILE A 126 -14.08 -2.19 -3.01
CA ILE A 126 -13.95 -0.83 -2.50
C ILE A 126 -13.35 0.00 -3.63
N THR A 127 -13.98 1.12 -3.95
CA THR A 127 -13.61 1.95 -5.10
C THR A 127 -13.83 3.43 -4.86
N GLN A 128 -13.47 4.25 -5.83
CA GLN A 128 -13.69 5.69 -5.83
C GLN A 128 -14.92 6.06 -6.69
N PRO A 129 -15.55 7.23 -6.46
CA PRO A 129 -16.73 7.66 -7.19
C PRO A 129 -16.60 7.55 -8.71
N LYS A 130 -15.50 8.00 -9.28
CA LYS A 130 -15.26 7.97 -10.73
C LYS A 130 -15.19 6.56 -11.33
N PHE A 131 -14.91 5.54 -10.54
CA PHE A 131 -14.84 4.14 -10.99
C PHE A 131 -16.06 3.31 -10.61
N ALA A 132 -16.93 3.80 -9.73
CA ALA A 132 -18.01 3.02 -9.13
C ALA A 132 -18.98 2.45 -10.18
N SER A 133 -19.35 3.24 -11.18
CA SER A 133 -20.22 2.78 -12.28
C SER A 133 -19.57 1.65 -13.10
N MET A 134 -18.28 1.78 -13.41
CA MET A 134 -17.56 0.73 -14.13
C MET A 134 -17.47 -0.54 -13.28
N VAL A 135 -17.03 -0.42 -12.02
CA VAL A 135 -16.92 -1.57 -11.11
C VAL A 135 -18.26 -2.31 -11.00
N GLY A 136 -19.37 -1.59 -10.77
CA GLY A 136 -20.70 -2.19 -10.66
C GLY A 136 -21.18 -2.85 -11.96
N SER A 137 -20.82 -2.30 -13.12
CA SER A 137 -21.21 -2.87 -14.41
C SER A 137 -20.45 -4.14 -14.81
N VAL A 138 -19.15 -4.22 -14.46
CA VAL A 138 -18.29 -5.35 -14.86
C VAL A 138 -18.22 -6.46 -13.81
N LEU A 139 -18.61 -6.17 -12.57
CA LEU A 139 -18.64 -7.14 -11.45
C LEU A 139 -20.03 -7.16 -10.79
N PRO A 140 -21.08 -7.60 -11.53
CA PRO A 140 -22.46 -7.52 -11.05
C PRO A 140 -22.77 -8.48 -9.89
N ASP A 141 -21.96 -9.52 -9.70
CA ASP A 141 -22.17 -10.55 -8.67
C ASP A 141 -21.53 -10.21 -7.30
N LEU A 142 -20.94 -9.04 -7.16
CA LEU A 142 -20.42 -8.59 -5.87
C LEU A 142 -21.56 -8.43 -4.85
N ARG A 143 -21.34 -8.88 -3.62
CA ARG A 143 -22.30 -8.75 -2.51
C ARG A 143 -22.60 -7.27 -2.21
N TRP A 144 -21.58 -6.41 -2.31
CA TRP A 144 -21.66 -4.97 -2.11
C TRP A 144 -20.43 -4.26 -2.70
N ILE A 145 -20.58 -2.97 -2.92
CA ILE A 145 -19.51 -2.05 -3.32
C ILE A 145 -19.51 -0.89 -2.35
N ALA A 146 -18.37 -0.60 -1.73
CA ALA A 146 -18.17 0.61 -0.95
C ALA A 146 -17.42 1.65 -1.77
N VAL A 147 -17.87 2.90 -1.67
CA VAL A 147 -17.35 4.02 -2.45
C VAL A 147 -16.78 5.07 -1.48
N THR A 148 -15.57 5.54 -1.75
CA THR A 148 -14.95 6.64 -0.98
C THR A 148 -15.68 7.96 -1.24
N ASP A 149 -15.57 8.91 -0.30
CA ASP A 149 -16.21 10.23 -0.43
C ASP A 149 -15.49 11.14 -1.44
N THR A 150 -14.27 10.78 -1.81
CA THR A 150 -13.42 11.63 -2.65
C THR A 150 -12.78 10.86 -3.80
N ASP A 151 -12.58 11.56 -4.91
CA ASP A 151 -11.66 11.18 -5.97
C ASP A 151 -10.31 11.87 -5.76
N THR A 152 -9.29 11.15 -5.29
CA THR A 152 -7.93 11.66 -5.09
C THR A 152 -7.83 12.95 -4.26
N GLY A 153 -8.75 13.14 -3.32
CA GLY A 153 -8.84 14.32 -2.46
C GLY A 153 -9.87 15.35 -2.92
N THR A 154 -10.50 15.18 -4.08
CA THR A 154 -11.60 16.03 -4.54
C THR A 154 -12.92 15.41 -4.10
N VAL A 155 -13.75 16.17 -3.37
CA VAL A 155 -15.06 15.69 -2.93
C VAL A 155 -15.94 15.41 -4.14
N ALA A 156 -16.53 14.22 -4.20
CA ALA A 156 -17.46 13.87 -5.28
C ALA A 156 -18.75 14.68 -5.15
N ALA A 157 -19.26 15.16 -6.28
CA ALA A 157 -20.52 15.91 -6.30
C ALA A 157 -21.72 15.03 -5.90
N GLU A 158 -21.70 13.77 -6.28
CA GLU A 158 -22.72 12.77 -5.94
C GLU A 158 -22.07 11.39 -5.85
N LEU A 159 -22.50 10.57 -4.87
CA LEU A 159 -22.13 9.16 -4.84
C LEU A 159 -22.99 8.38 -5.85
N PRO A 160 -22.42 7.50 -6.68
CA PRO A 160 -23.18 6.70 -7.61
C PRO A 160 -24.20 5.81 -6.87
N GLY A 161 -25.42 5.79 -7.34
CA GLY A 161 -26.68 5.43 -6.73
C GLY A 161 -26.91 4.02 -6.18
N SER A 162 -25.92 3.17 -5.91
CA SER A 162 -26.15 1.87 -5.24
C SER A 162 -24.98 1.42 -4.36
N GLY A 163 -23.94 2.24 -4.24
CA GLY A 163 -22.78 1.94 -3.38
C GLY A 163 -23.01 2.39 -1.94
N GLU A 164 -22.52 1.60 -1.00
CA GLU A 164 -22.36 2.05 0.38
C GLU A 164 -21.22 3.07 0.45
N THR A 165 -21.25 4.02 1.39
CA THR A 165 -20.10 4.90 1.61
C THR A 165 -18.98 4.13 2.31
N PHE A 166 -17.70 4.48 2.05
CA PHE A 166 -16.59 3.89 2.78
C PHE A 166 -16.72 4.08 4.29
N ASP A 167 -17.21 5.24 4.73
CA ASP A 167 -17.45 5.53 6.14
C ASP A 167 -18.47 4.58 6.78
N SER A 168 -19.44 4.06 6.02
CA SER A 168 -20.38 3.06 6.52
C SER A 168 -19.72 1.71 6.86
N LEU A 169 -18.50 1.48 6.40
CA LEU A 169 -17.71 0.32 6.79
C LEU A 169 -17.19 0.41 8.23
N ARG A 170 -17.15 1.61 8.81
CA ARG A 170 -16.67 1.77 10.19
C ARG A 170 -17.73 1.27 11.17
N ALA A 171 -17.31 0.45 12.09
CA ALA A 171 -18.18 -0.15 13.10
C ALA A 171 -17.45 -0.25 14.44
N ASP A 172 -18.21 -0.43 15.53
CA ASP A 172 -17.63 -0.70 16.84
C ASP A 172 -16.68 -1.91 16.74
N ASP A 173 -15.44 -1.72 17.19
CA ASP A 173 -14.32 -2.64 17.07
C ASP A 173 -14.01 -3.42 18.37
N ALA A 174 -14.83 -3.28 19.43
CA ALA A 174 -14.54 -3.81 20.75
C ALA A 174 -14.15 -5.31 20.72
N ASP A 175 -14.82 -6.10 19.89
CA ASP A 175 -14.61 -7.55 19.77
C ASP A 175 -13.71 -7.95 18.58
N VAL A 176 -13.13 -6.99 17.86
CA VAL A 176 -12.28 -7.32 16.69
C VAL A 176 -10.87 -7.67 17.13
N THR A 177 -10.51 -8.93 16.92
CA THR A 177 -9.16 -9.45 17.09
C THR A 177 -8.55 -9.82 15.73
N PRO A 178 -7.21 -9.76 15.58
CA PRO A 178 -6.57 -10.26 14.39
C PRO A 178 -6.95 -11.71 14.10
N ALA A 179 -7.19 -12.03 12.82
CA ALA A 179 -7.42 -13.42 12.44
C ALA A 179 -6.16 -14.26 12.73
N ALA A 180 -6.38 -15.50 13.13
CA ALA A 180 -5.30 -16.46 13.41
C ALA A 180 -4.73 -17.02 12.10
N VAL A 181 -4.24 -16.12 11.22
CA VAL A 181 -3.61 -16.49 9.95
C VAL A 181 -2.12 -16.63 10.12
N GLY A 182 -1.57 -17.67 9.50
CA GLY A 182 -0.14 -17.96 9.53
C GLY A 182 0.67 -17.07 8.58
N PRO A 183 2.00 -17.07 8.73
CA PRO A 183 2.88 -16.23 7.90
C PRO A 183 2.87 -16.59 6.41
N TYR A 184 2.50 -17.80 6.05
CA TYR A 184 2.49 -18.27 4.66
C TYR A 184 1.13 -18.20 4.00
N GLU A 185 0.11 -17.71 4.71
CA GLU A 185 -1.19 -17.44 4.12
C GLU A 185 -1.17 -16.17 3.27
N ALA A 186 -2.09 -16.09 2.30
CA ALA A 186 -2.19 -14.97 1.38
C ALA A 186 -2.49 -13.67 2.14
N VAL A 187 -1.79 -12.59 1.77
CA VAL A 187 -2.00 -11.26 2.35
C VAL A 187 -2.51 -10.25 1.32
N TRP A 188 -2.18 -10.41 0.04
CA TRP A 188 -2.81 -9.70 -1.07
C TRP A 188 -2.53 -10.39 -2.41
N ILE A 189 -3.36 -10.07 -3.39
CA ILE A 189 -3.20 -10.48 -4.78
C ILE A 189 -2.89 -9.24 -5.61
N GLN A 190 -1.87 -9.37 -6.47
CA GLN A 190 -1.52 -8.35 -7.44
C GLN A 190 -1.41 -8.94 -8.83
N TYR A 191 -2.02 -8.27 -9.82
CA TYR A 191 -1.90 -8.67 -11.20
C TYR A 191 -0.72 -8.01 -11.89
N THR A 192 0.00 -8.80 -12.68
CA THR A 192 1.11 -8.31 -13.52
C THR A 192 0.76 -8.51 -14.98
N SER A 193 1.18 -7.56 -15.83
CA SER A 193 1.09 -7.73 -17.29
C SER A 193 1.97 -8.92 -17.70
N GLY A 194 1.34 -10.03 -18.03
CA GLY A 194 2.04 -11.18 -18.57
C GLY A 194 2.57 -10.89 -19.97
N THR A 195 3.71 -11.45 -20.32
CA THR A 195 4.28 -11.40 -21.68
C THR A 195 3.46 -12.19 -22.71
N THR A 196 2.42 -12.93 -22.27
CA THR A 196 1.70 -13.95 -23.05
C THR A 196 0.21 -13.85 -22.96
N SER A 197 -0.50 -12.87 -23.21
CA SER A 197 -1.95 -12.72 -23.42
C SER A 197 -2.84 -12.33 -22.23
N ARG A 198 -2.73 -12.92 -21.06
CA ARG A 198 -3.58 -12.53 -19.91
C ARG A 198 -2.71 -12.15 -18.70
N PRO A 199 -3.10 -11.14 -17.92
CA PRO A 199 -2.43 -10.80 -16.66
C PRO A 199 -2.40 -12.01 -15.72
N LYS A 200 -1.29 -12.15 -14.98
CA LYS A 200 -1.10 -13.22 -14.01
C LYS A 200 -1.31 -12.70 -12.60
N ALA A 201 -2.07 -13.44 -11.79
CA ALA A 201 -2.21 -13.17 -10.38
C ALA A 201 -0.94 -13.62 -9.64
N VAL A 202 -0.34 -12.70 -8.90
CA VAL A 202 0.74 -12.99 -7.96
C VAL A 202 0.12 -12.94 -6.56
N VAL A 203 0.09 -14.09 -5.90
CA VAL A 203 -0.36 -14.20 -4.50
C VAL A 203 0.84 -13.97 -3.61
N LEU A 204 0.77 -12.94 -2.76
CA LEU A 204 1.81 -12.64 -1.79
C LEU A 204 1.35 -13.07 -0.40
N THR A 205 2.30 -13.54 0.41
CA THR A 205 2.03 -14.01 1.77
C THR A 205 2.41 -12.97 2.81
N HIS A 206 1.94 -13.13 4.04
CA HIS A 206 2.38 -12.29 5.16
C HIS A 206 3.89 -12.33 5.34
N ALA A 207 4.52 -13.50 5.13
CA ALA A 207 5.97 -13.64 5.18
C ALA A 207 6.68 -12.81 4.11
N ASN A 208 6.17 -12.81 2.86
CA ASN A 208 6.70 -11.96 1.79
C ASN A 208 6.61 -10.46 2.16
N ALA A 209 5.46 -10.04 2.69
CA ALA A 209 5.23 -8.66 3.10
C ALA A 209 6.19 -8.21 4.21
N LEU A 210 6.32 -8.99 5.28
CA LEU A 210 7.25 -8.72 6.38
C LEU A 210 8.71 -8.71 5.93
N TRP A 211 9.08 -9.67 5.08
CA TRP A 211 10.43 -9.75 4.54
C TRP A 211 10.76 -8.54 3.67
N THR A 212 9.84 -8.16 2.78
CA THR A 212 10.01 -6.98 1.92
C THR A 212 10.16 -5.72 2.77
N GLY A 213 9.27 -5.49 3.73
CA GLY A 213 9.37 -4.33 4.65
C GLY A 213 10.73 -4.27 5.35
N LYS A 214 11.20 -5.38 5.89
CA LYS A 214 12.51 -5.47 6.57
C LYS A 214 13.68 -5.18 5.63
N VAL A 215 13.71 -5.88 4.47
CA VAL A 215 14.86 -5.81 3.56
C VAL A 215 14.93 -4.44 2.88
N CYS A 216 13.79 -3.88 2.46
CA CYS A 216 13.75 -2.56 1.86
C CYS A 216 14.16 -1.48 2.87
N ALA A 217 13.65 -1.54 4.10
CA ALA A 217 14.06 -0.62 5.16
C ALA A 217 15.57 -0.67 5.43
N ALA A 218 16.16 -1.87 5.47
CA ALA A 218 17.60 -2.05 5.65
C ALA A 218 18.40 -1.57 4.43
N HIS A 219 17.90 -1.84 3.21
CA HIS A 219 18.54 -1.39 1.97
C HIS A 219 18.55 0.14 1.84
N GLU A 220 17.45 0.76 2.19
CA GLU A 220 17.32 2.23 2.21
C GLU A 220 18.04 2.87 3.40
N GLY A 221 18.39 2.10 4.41
CA GLY A 221 18.96 2.59 5.66
C GLY A 221 17.99 3.47 6.43
N LEU A 222 16.69 3.14 6.38
CA LEU A 222 15.65 3.89 7.09
C LEU A 222 15.85 3.82 8.61
N THR A 223 15.52 4.91 9.24
CA THR A 223 15.45 5.05 10.70
C THR A 223 14.00 5.28 11.14
N PRO A 224 13.66 5.12 12.42
CA PRO A 224 12.32 5.39 12.91
C PRO A 224 11.85 6.85 12.74
N ASP A 225 12.77 7.79 12.59
CA ASP A 225 12.46 9.22 12.48
C ASP A 225 12.45 9.72 11.03
N ASP A 226 12.67 8.82 10.06
CA ASP A 226 12.59 9.17 8.65
C ASP A 226 11.14 9.36 8.17
N VAL A 227 10.99 10.17 7.14
CA VAL A 227 9.72 10.43 6.46
C VAL A 227 9.86 10.03 5.01
N HIS A 228 9.03 9.09 4.57
CA HIS A 228 9.06 8.55 3.21
C HIS A 228 7.94 9.17 2.37
N LEU A 229 8.28 9.85 1.27
CA LEU A 229 7.30 10.37 0.33
C LEU A 229 6.82 9.26 -0.61
N VAL A 230 5.55 8.90 -0.51
CA VAL A 230 4.88 7.86 -1.32
C VAL A 230 4.02 8.53 -2.38
N HIS A 231 4.49 8.52 -3.63
CA HIS A 231 3.80 9.14 -4.76
C HIS A 231 3.55 8.17 -5.92
N LEU A 232 4.14 6.97 -5.87
CA LEU A 232 3.84 5.90 -6.82
C LEU A 232 2.52 5.21 -6.48
N PRO A 233 1.84 4.59 -7.46
CA PRO A 233 0.54 3.97 -7.21
C PRO A 233 0.62 2.81 -6.20
N LEU A 234 -0.24 2.84 -5.18
CA LEU A 234 -0.32 1.81 -4.12
C LEU A 234 -0.72 0.43 -4.64
N PHE A 235 -1.42 0.36 -5.77
CA PHE A 235 -1.72 -0.92 -6.40
C PHE A 235 -0.49 -1.61 -7.03
N HIS A 236 0.68 -0.97 -7.01
CA HIS A 236 1.97 -1.57 -7.39
C HIS A 236 2.82 -1.89 -6.17
N ILE A 237 3.56 -3.00 -6.27
CA ILE A 237 4.44 -3.49 -5.20
C ILE A 237 5.44 -2.44 -4.71
N ASN A 238 5.90 -1.54 -5.59
CA ASN A 238 6.86 -0.50 -5.22
C ASN A 238 6.29 0.43 -4.12
N ALA A 239 5.10 1.01 -4.31
CA ALA A 239 4.53 1.92 -3.33
C ALA A 239 4.02 1.18 -2.08
N LEU A 240 3.32 0.06 -2.27
CA LEU A 240 2.74 -0.68 -1.15
C LEU A 240 3.81 -1.39 -0.33
N ALA A 241 4.66 -2.21 -0.96
CA ALA A 241 5.60 -3.05 -0.23
C ALA A 241 6.95 -2.36 0.00
N TYR A 242 7.57 -1.81 -1.06
CA TYR A 242 8.89 -1.21 -0.94
C TYR A 242 8.85 0.09 -0.13
N SER A 243 7.85 0.96 -0.34
CA SER A 243 7.75 2.23 0.39
C SER A 243 6.95 2.10 1.70
N THR A 244 5.67 1.69 1.63
CA THR A 244 4.78 1.73 2.81
C THR A 244 5.13 0.68 3.86
N LEU A 245 5.41 -0.58 3.44
CA LEU A 245 5.76 -1.62 4.42
C LEU A 245 7.16 -1.44 5.01
N SER A 246 8.12 -0.84 4.29
CA SER A 246 9.42 -0.50 4.88
C SER A 246 9.29 0.61 5.94
N THR A 247 8.45 1.61 5.66
CA THR A 247 8.10 2.66 6.62
C THR A 247 7.44 2.06 7.87
N LEU A 248 6.43 1.22 7.68
CA LEU A 248 5.79 0.51 8.80
C LEU A 248 6.78 -0.36 9.57
N TRP A 249 7.68 -1.08 8.88
CA TRP A 249 8.69 -1.92 9.52
C TRP A 249 9.58 -1.13 10.46
N MET A 250 9.98 0.06 10.07
CA MET A 250 10.84 0.92 10.90
C MET A 250 10.09 1.70 11.98
N GLY A 251 8.79 1.88 11.85
CA GLY A 251 8.02 2.79 12.70
C GLY A 251 8.17 4.26 12.26
N ALA A 252 8.51 4.50 11.01
CA ALA A 252 8.72 5.80 10.39
C ALA A 252 7.38 6.40 9.87
N THR A 253 7.42 7.55 9.19
CA THR A 253 6.25 8.24 8.66
C THR A 253 6.15 8.09 7.14
N ALA A 254 4.98 7.73 6.62
CA ALA A 254 4.66 7.76 5.19
C ALA A 254 3.85 9.02 4.86
N VAL A 255 4.34 9.83 3.91
CA VAL A 255 3.62 10.96 3.33
C VAL A 255 3.04 10.51 2.00
N LEU A 256 1.73 10.36 1.92
CA LEU A 256 1.03 9.83 0.76
C LEU A 256 0.51 10.96 -0.12
N MET A 257 0.87 10.94 -1.40
CA MET A 257 0.28 11.78 -2.44
C MET A 257 -0.72 10.98 -3.29
N PRO A 258 -1.75 11.60 -3.86
CA PRO A 258 -2.69 10.95 -4.78
C PRO A 258 -2.02 10.27 -5.96
N GLY A 259 -0.88 10.80 -6.36
CA GLY A 259 -0.04 10.31 -7.44
C GLY A 259 1.14 11.23 -7.66
N PHE A 260 2.00 10.87 -8.59
CA PHE A 260 3.12 11.72 -8.96
C PHE A 260 2.65 13.02 -9.63
N SER A 261 3.11 14.14 -9.08
CA SER A 261 2.92 15.48 -9.65
C SER A 261 4.25 16.23 -9.62
N ALA A 262 4.85 16.42 -10.78
CA ALA A 262 6.15 17.08 -10.88
C ALA A 262 6.13 18.53 -10.35
N SER A 263 4.98 19.22 -10.41
CA SER A 263 4.83 20.60 -9.91
C SER A 263 4.69 20.64 -8.36
N ARG A 264 4.14 19.60 -7.75
CA ARG A 264 3.91 19.55 -6.29
C ARG A 264 4.99 18.80 -5.54
N PHE A 265 5.77 17.97 -6.24
CA PHE A 265 6.72 17.04 -5.62
C PHE A 265 7.61 17.71 -4.58
N TRP A 266 8.37 18.74 -4.99
CA TRP A 266 9.29 19.43 -4.08
C TRP A 266 8.58 20.15 -2.95
N ALA A 267 7.44 20.81 -3.24
CA ALA A 267 6.68 21.50 -2.19
C ALA A 267 6.18 20.55 -1.11
N VAL A 268 5.72 19.35 -1.48
CA VAL A 268 5.28 18.33 -0.54
C VAL A 268 6.47 17.72 0.21
N ALA A 269 7.55 17.39 -0.51
CA ALA A 269 8.74 16.80 0.08
C ALA A 269 9.38 17.72 1.14
N LEU A 270 9.55 19.01 0.83
CA LEU A 270 10.14 20.00 1.74
C LEU A 270 9.24 20.28 2.94
N ARG A 271 7.93 20.53 2.71
CA ARG A 271 6.99 20.81 3.79
C ARG A 271 6.94 19.69 4.84
N ASN A 272 7.04 18.44 4.39
CA ASN A 272 7.02 17.27 5.26
C ASN A 272 8.42 16.76 5.61
N ARG A 273 9.48 17.44 5.20
CA ARG A 273 10.88 17.04 5.45
C ARG A 273 11.15 15.59 5.06
N CYS A 274 10.74 15.19 3.86
CA CYS A 274 10.91 13.83 3.37
C CYS A 274 12.33 13.61 2.83
N PRO A 275 13.23 12.90 3.54
CA PRO A 275 14.57 12.59 3.03
C PRO A 275 14.53 11.41 2.04
N TRP A 276 13.42 10.68 1.98
CA TRP A 276 13.29 9.47 1.20
C TRP A 276 12.10 9.45 0.27
N THR A 277 12.31 8.90 -0.90
CA THR A 277 11.25 8.56 -1.86
C THR A 277 11.74 7.48 -2.82
N SER A 278 10.85 6.59 -3.23
CA SER A 278 11.12 5.65 -4.31
C SER A 278 10.77 6.29 -5.65
N MET A 279 11.66 6.17 -6.63
CA MET A 279 11.50 6.75 -7.95
C MET A 279 11.59 5.70 -9.06
N ILE A 280 10.87 5.95 -10.14
CA ILE A 280 11.00 5.21 -11.40
C ILE A 280 11.57 6.14 -12.48
N PRO A 281 12.12 5.62 -13.60
CA PRO A 281 12.75 6.45 -14.63
C PRO A 281 11.87 7.59 -15.17
N PHE A 282 10.55 7.38 -15.20
CA PHE A 282 9.60 8.41 -15.60
C PHE A 282 9.60 9.60 -14.62
N THR A 283 9.51 9.34 -13.32
CA THR A 283 9.47 10.41 -12.30
C THR A 283 10.80 11.17 -12.23
N VAL A 284 11.92 10.46 -12.34
CA VAL A 284 13.26 11.07 -12.40
C VAL A 284 13.35 12.03 -13.60
N ARG A 285 12.97 11.58 -14.81
CA ARG A 285 13.00 12.44 -16.01
C ARG A 285 12.10 13.66 -15.89
N ALA A 286 10.90 13.49 -15.31
CA ALA A 286 9.96 14.59 -15.14
C ALA A 286 10.45 15.66 -14.14
N LEU A 287 11.25 15.26 -13.14
CA LEU A 287 11.87 16.20 -12.21
C LEU A 287 13.17 16.82 -12.75
N TRP A 288 13.90 16.13 -13.62
CA TRP A 288 15.18 16.61 -14.15
C TRP A 288 15.05 17.90 -14.96
N SER A 289 13.89 18.14 -15.56
CA SER A 289 13.60 19.36 -16.31
C SER A 289 13.09 20.51 -15.43
N ARG A 290 13.11 20.38 -14.12
CA ARG A 290 12.61 21.36 -13.17
C ARG A 290 13.72 21.84 -12.25
N ASP A 291 13.66 23.10 -11.87
CA ASP A 291 14.58 23.66 -10.89
C ASP A 291 14.39 22.94 -9.54
N VAL A 292 15.48 22.52 -8.96
CA VAL A 292 15.52 21.99 -7.60
C VAL A 292 15.51 23.18 -6.65
N PRO A 293 14.55 23.27 -5.69
CA PRO A 293 14.52 24.37 -4.75
C PRO A 293 15.83 24.48 -3.97
N PRO A 294 16.37 25.70 -3.74
CA PRO A 294 17.65 25.88 -3.04
C PRO A 294 17.63 25.30 -1.61
N ASP A 295 16.46 25.25 -0.97
CA ASP A 295 16.26 24.80 0.41
C ASP A 295 16.20 23.27 0.55
N HIS A 296 16.27 22.51 -0.55
CA HIS A 296 16.19 21.05 -0.51
C HIS A 296 17.28 20.38 0.34
N ALA A 297 18.39 21.08 0.61
CA ALA A 297 19.52 20.60 1.42
C ALA A 297 19.63 21.27 2.79
N SER A 298 18.91 22.33 3.05
CA SER A 298 19.12 23.17 4.25
C SER A 298 18.30 22.77 5.48
N ASP A 299 17.23 21.99 5.28
CA ASP A 299 16.31 21.65 6.38
C ASP A 299 16.58 20.29 7.03
N THR A 300 17.59 19.55 6.56
CA THR A 300 18.09 18.35 7.23
C THR A 300 19.18 18.78 8.22
N GLY A 301 18.76 19.28 9.38
CA GLY A 301 19.68 19.73 10.43
C GLY A 301 20.79 18.74 10.71
N GLY A 302 22.03 19.11 10.34
CA GLY A 302 23.28 18.48 10.72
C GLY A 302 23.44 17.02 10.27
N THR A 303 24.28 16.81 9.23
CA THR A 303 24.75 15.51 8.73
C THR A 303 23.82 14.71 7.84
N ALA A 304 23.10 15.35 6.91
CA ALA A 304 22.67 14.65 5.71
C ALA A 304 23.85 14.56 4.73
N SER A 305 24.70 13.58 4.89
CA SER A 305 25.40 12.98 3.76
C SER A 305 24.30 12.65 2.75
N ALA A 306 24.36 13.23 1.55
CA ALA A 306 23.46 12.93 0.46
C ALA A 306 23.40 11.40 0.31
N ARG A 307 22.41 10.78 0.92
CA ARG A 307 22.19 9.34 0.77
C ARG A 307 21.69 9.17 -0.65
N ARG A 308 22.52 8.58 -1.47
CA ARG A 308 22.30 8.39 -2.90
C ARG A 308 20.96 7.72 -3.11
N SER A 309 20.07 8.35 -3.91
CA SER A 309 18.90 7.66 -4.41
C SER A 309 19.38 6.44 -5.20
N THR A 310 19.22 5.27 -4.66
CA THR A 310 19.46 4.05 -5.41
C THR A 310 18.30 3.87 -6.36
N THR A 311 18.44 4.43 -7.57
CA THR A 311 17.66 3.98 -8.70
C THR A 311 18.03 2.52 -8.93
N SER A 312 17.11 1.60 -8.68
CA SER A 312 17.24 0.23 -9.15
C SER A 312 17.03 0.22 -10.67
N THR A 313 18.00 0.75 -11.40
CA THR A 313 18.15 0.46 -12.83
C THR A 313 18.93 -0.84 -12.92
N SER A 314 18.22 -1.96 -13.09
CA SER A 314 18.81 -3.13 -13.70
C SER A 314 19.17 -2.74 -15.13
N ALA A 315 20.39 -2.23 -15.30
CA ALA A 315 21.00 -2.03 -16.59
C ALA A 315 21.27 -3.41 -17.20
N CYS A 316 20.34 -3.86 -18.03
CA CYS A 316 20.60 -4.93 -18.98
C CYS A 316 21.60 -4.37 -20.01
N GLY A 317 22.87 -4.59 -19.77
CA GLY A 317 23.95 -4.24 -20.70
C GLY A 317 23.80 -5.06 -21.97
N ARG A 318 23.42 -4.43 -23.06
CA ARG A 318 23.69 -4.94 -24.39
C ARG A 318 25.08 -4.46 -24.76
N SER A 319 26.03 -5.36 -24.71
CA SER A 319 27.31 -5.18 -25.40
C SER A 319 27.05 -5.17 -26.91
N ALA A 320 27.20 -4.01 -27.53
CA ALA A 320 27.35 -3.94 -28.96
C ALA A 320 28.75 -4.40 -29.31
N GLY A 321 28.86 -5.60 -29.85
CA GLY A 321 30.09 -6.08 -30.50
C GLY A 321 30.20 -5.41 -31.86
N THR A 322 31.26 -4.65 -32.05
CA THR A 322 31.78 -4.23 -33.36
C THR A 322 32.65 -5.36 -33.94
N ALA A 323 32.30 -5.84 -35.08
CA ALA A 323 33.20 -6.30 -36.17
C ALA A 323 32.37 -6.38 -37.45
#